data_7392f7c9e8f2c115f1b6d9df17b630f2
#
_entry.id   7392f7c9e8f2c115f1b6d9df17b630f2
#
_cell.length_a   1.000
_cell.length_b   1.000
_cell.length_c   1.000
_cell.angle_alpha   90.00
_cell.angle_beta   90.00
_cell.angle_gamma   90.00
#
_symmetry.space_group_name_H-M   'P 1'
#
loop_
_entity.id
_entity.type
_entity.pdbx_description
1 polymer ?
#
loop_
_entity_poly.entity_id
_entity_poly.type
_entity_poly.pdbx_seq_one_letter_code
_entity_poly.pdbx_strand_id
1 'polypeptide(L)'
;MSEQTTPSLLEQLQAHHQAGYLSLHMPGHKENAALAPYLAQLGAEWDITELPGFDDLHAPEGILAKMMDRAAALWGSRKSCLLVNGSTGGLLAAIRGTTRRGDKILVARHCHKAIYHAMELCGLDPVFLTPATEPTFGLAGSITPDQVADALAQHPDVKLIVYPSPTYDGILSDTAGICAIAHEKGIPVLVDEAHGAHLGLHPAFPPSAMGQGADLAVASLHKMLPSLTQTAVLHATGARLSLPQVVRQAGIFQSSSPSYLLMASMDGCIRLLEEEGEALFAAWKARLDKFDRLASGLKHLRLLGHGAEAGASYPGIFALDPAKILISTRNSALTGVELKNRLREEYKIELEMALDHYAVAMTGLGTDDTMPTRLAEALLALDEAAGPNEEPPAEPLPAYELPPRRISLEEAAMAPGGLTFLYDGIGKVCGEYIWAYPPGIPLVTPGEEITADLVETVETLYRSGVRLLGTRGKPPFTTFAVADE
;
A
#
# COMPACT_ATOMS: atom_id res chain seq x y z
N MET A 1 0.03 -20.11 -39.53
CA MET A 1 -1.24 -19.45 -39.19
C MET A 1 -0.83 -18.36 -38.18
N SER A 2 -0.93 -17.10 -38.54
CA SER A 2 -0.67 -16.00 -37.59
C SER A 2 -1.65 -16.17 -36.44
N GLU A 3 -1.15 -16.29 -35.21
CA GLU A 3 -1.98 -16.13 -34.01
C GLU A 3 -2.68 -14.77 -34.13
N GLN A 4 -3.97 -14.79 -34.40
CA GLN A 4 -4.79 -13.58 -34.33
C GLN A 4 -4.72 -13.16 -32.86
N THR A 5 -4.00 -12.08 -32.58
CA THR A 5 -3.95 -11.48 -31.24
C THR A 5 -5.38 -11.18 -30.80
N THR A 6 -5.81 -11.79 -29.72
CA THR A 6 -7.14 -11.51 -29.14
C THR A 6 -7.24 -10.01 -28.86
N PRO A 7 -8.29 -9.29 -29.35
CA PRO A 7 -8.41 -7.85 -29.12
C PRO A 7 -8.42 -7.53 -27.63
N SER A 8 -7.89 -6.37 -27.27
CA SER A 8 -7.92 -5.85 -25.90
C SER A 8 -9.36 -5.56 -25.46
N LEU A 9 -9.58 -5.46 -24.15
CA LEU A 9 -10.89 -5.06 -23.64
C LEU A 9 -11.29 -3.67 -24.15
N LEU A 10 -10.34 -2.73 -24.22
CA LEU A 10 -10.60 -1.38 -24.75
C LEU A 10 -11.00 -1.43 -26.22
N GLU A 11 -10.32 -2.20 -27.08
CA GLU A 11 -10.68 -2.35 -28.49
C GLU A 11 -12.08 -2.97 -28.65
N GLN A 12 -12.45 -3.91 -27.78
CA GLN A 12 -13.81 -4.49 -27.79
C GLN A 12 -14.87 -3.47 -27.38
N LEU A 13 -14.61 -2.64 -26.35
CA LEU A 13 -15.49 -1.55 -25.94
C LEU A 13 -15.67 -0.53 -27.05
N GLN A 14 -14.59 -0.14 -27.74
CA GLN A 14 -14.63 0.76 -28.89
C GLN A 14 -15.45 0.20 -30.05
N ALA A 15 -15.24 -1.08 -30.36
CA ALA A 15 -16.00 -1.76 -31.43
C ALA A 15 -17.50 -1.85 -31.09
N HIS A 16 -17.84 -2.10 -29.83
CA HIS A 16 -19.23 -2.13 -29.36
C HIS A 16 -19.90 -0.77 -29.50
N HIS A 17 -19.25 0.29 -29.06
CA HIS A 17 -19.75 1.65 -29.23
C HIS A 17 -19.96 2.02 -30.70
N GLN A 18 -18.99 1.69 -31.57
CA GLN A 18 -19.06 1.92 -33.01
C GLN A 18 -20.18 1.14 -33.70
N ALA A 19 -20.60 0.00 -33.14
CA ALA A 19 -21.71 -0.81 -33.67
C ALA A 19 -23.08 -0.12 -33.51
N GLY A 20 -23.18 0.91 -32.68
CA GLY A 20 -24.36 1.78 -32.57
C GLY A 20 -25.60 1.08 -32.01
N TYR A 21 -25.44 0.19 -31.06
CA TYR A 21 -26.59 -0.45 -30.40
C TYR A 21 -27.45 0.57 -29.67
N LEU A 22 -28.80 0.42 -29.75
CA LEU A 22 -29.69 1.17 -28.90
C LEU A 22 -29.57 0.67 -27.45
N SER A 23 -28.99 1.45 -26.58
CA SER A 23 -28.74 1.08 -25.18
C SER A 23 -30.03 1.09 -24.34
N LEU A 24 -30.62 -0.08 -24.09
CA LEU A 24 -31.75 -0.31 -23.19
C LEU A 24 -31.36 -1.09 -21.93
N HIS A 25 -30.07 -1.12 -21.61
CA HIS A 25 -29.45 -1.73 -20.43
C HIS A 25 -28.79 -0.66 -19.54
N MET A 26 -28.24 -1.03 -18.39
CA MET A 26 -27.37 -0.17 -17.57
C MET A 26 -26.05 0.12 -18.32
N PRO A 27 -25.39 1.27 -18.06
CA PRO A 27 -25.73 2.34 -17.11
C PRO A 27 -26.86 3.29 -17.56
N GLY A 28 -27.37 4.08 -16.61
CA GLY A 28 -28.49 4.99 -16.83
C GLY A 28 -28.23 6.17 -17.78
N HIS A 29 -26.97 6.53 -18.05
CA HIS A 29 -26.61 7.62 -18.99
C HIS A 29 -26.88 7.26 -20.47
N LYS A 30 -26.98 5.96 -20.79
CA LYS A 30 -27.30 5.48 -22.14
C LYS A 30 -26.38 6.02 -23.24
N GLU A 31 -25.14 6.38 -22.89
CA GLU A 31 -24.17 7.05 -23.79
C GLU A 31 -24.73 8.37 -24.41
N ASN A 32 -25.75 8.96 -23.77
CA ASN A 32 -26.41 10.15 -24.31
C ASN A 32 -25.60 11.42 -24.02
N ALA A 33 -24.63 11.71 -24.86
CA ALA A 33 -23.78 12.90 -24.75
C ALA A 33 -24.56 14.22 -24.83
N ALA A 34 -25.73 14.25 -25.48
CA ALA A 34 -26.56 15.44 -25.54
C ALA A 34 -27.20 15.78 -24.18
N LEU A 35 -27.56 14.74 -23.39
CA LEU A 35 -28.10 14.90 -22.04
C LEU A 35 -27.00 15.16 -21.00
N ALA A 36 -25.88 14.46 -21.10
CA ALA A 36 -24.81 14.48 -20.10
C ALA A 36 -23.41 14.66 -20.75
N PRO A 37 -23.12 15.83 -21.36
CA PRO A 37 -21.87 16.04 -22.08
C PRO A 37 -20.61 15.93 -21.21
N TYR A 38 -20.72 16.14 -19.89
CA TYR A 38 -19.61 15.97 -18.97
C TYR A 38 -19.19 14.49 -18.83
N LEU A 39 -20.10 13.53 -18.98
CA LEU A 39 -19.79 12.11 -18.92
C LEU A 39 -19.04 11.63 -20.17
N ALA A 40 -19.28 12.23 -21.33
CA ALA A 40 -18.51 11.92 -22.54
C ALA A 40 -17.01 12.22 -22.36
N GLN A 41 -16.67 13.29 -21.61
CA GLN A 41 -15.28 13.62 -21.27
C GLN A 41 -14.64 12.63 -20.28
N LEU A 42 -15.43 11.79 -19.63
CA LEU A 42 -15.01 10.75 -18.69
C LEU A 42 -14.99 9.34 -19.31
N GLY A 43 -15.29 9.22 -20.60
CA GLY A 43 -15.28 7.95 -21.32
C GLY A 43 -16.59 7.14 -21.18
N ALA A 44 -17.73 7.81 -20.98
CA ALA A 44 -19.02 7.16 -20.81
C ALA A 44 -19.46 6.32 -22.03
N GLU A 45 -18.89 6.58 -23.20
CA GLU A 45 -19.08 5.76 -24.41
C GLU A 45 -18.51 4.34 -24.30
N TRP A 46 -17.65 4.09 -23.31
CA TRP A 46 -17.05 2.78 -23.01
C TRP A 46 -17.49 2.23 -21.65
N ASP A 47 -18.38 2.93 -20.94
CA ASP A 47 -18.89 2.48 -19.65
C ASP A 47 -20.14 1.61 -19.86
N ILE A 48 -19.95 0.32 -19.68
CA ILE A 48 -20.97 -0.72 -19.85
C ILE A 48 -21.08 -1.59 -18.59
N THR A 49 -22.00 -2.53 -18.60
CA THR A 49 -22.09 -3.64 -17.63
C THR A 49 -21.80 -4.97 -18.31
N GLU A 50 -22.19 -6.08 -17.71
CA GLU A 50 -21.99 -7.46 -18.19
C GLU A 50 -22.82 -7.74 -19.44
N LEU A 51 -22.37 -7.28 -20.59
CA LEU A 51 -23.01 -7.55 -21.89
C LEU A 51 -22.45 -8.82 -22.54
N PRO A 52 -23.21 -9.45 -23.46
CA PRO A 52 -22.68 -10.58 -24.23
C PRO A 52 -21.36 -10.24 -24.93
N GLY A 53 -20.33 -11.05 -24.67
CA GLY A 53 -18.98 -10.88 -25.21
C GLY A 53 -18.01 -10.12 -24.29
N PHE A 54 -18.48 -9.49 -23.21
CA PHE A 54 -17.63 -8.71 -22.28
C PHE A 54 -17.28 -9.42 -20.98
N ASP A 55 -17.83 -10.62 -20.77
CA ASP A 55 -17.57 -11.45 -19.59
C ASP A 55 -18.16 -10.86 -18.28
N ASP A 56 -18.06 -11.58 -17.17
CA ASP A 56 -18.47 -11.18 -15.83
C ASP A 56 -17.29 -11.32 -14.87
N LEU A 57 -16.93 -10.26 -14.16
CA LEU A 57 -15.82 -10.26 -13.21
C LEU A 57 -15.98 -11.32 -12.11
N HIS A 58 -17.20 -11.62 -11.70
CA HIS A 58 -17.53 -12.56 -10.63
C HIS A 58 -17.66 -14.02 -11.09
N ALA A 59 -17.82 -14.23 -12.41
CA ALA A 59 -17.87 -15.55 -13.06
C ALA A 59 -17.10 -15.54 -14.40
N PRO A 60 -15.79 -15.22 -14.40
CA PRO A 60 -15.03 -14.98 -15.62
C PRO A 60 -14.82 -16.28 -16.39
N GLU A 61 -15.24 -16.29 -17.67
CA GLU A 61 -15.09 -17.41 -18.61
C GLU A 61 -14.44 -16.98 -19.92
N GLY A 62 -14.42 -15.67 -20.22
CA GLY A 62 -14.02 -15.07 -21.48
C GLY A 62 -12.76 -14.21 -21.40
N ILE A 63 -12.90 -12.94 -21.78
CA ILE A 63 -11.79 -12.00 -21.85
C ILE A 63 -11.19 -11.70 -20.48
N LEU A 64 -12.02 -11.58 -19.44
CA LEU A 64 -11.56 -11.31 -18.08
C LEU A 64 -10.83 -12.52 -17.49
N ALA A 65 -11.30 -13.76 -17.78
CA ALA A 65 -10.58 -14.96 -17.40
C ALA A 65 -9.18 -14.99 -18.01
N LYS A 66 -9.06 -14.71 -19.31
CA LYS A 66 -7.75 -14.64 -20.01
C LYS A 66 -6.86 -13.56 -19.45
N MET A 67 -7.41 -12.39 -19.10
CA MET A 67 -6.65 -11.31 -18.46
C MET A 67 -6.12 -11.73 -17.08
N MET A 68 -6.94 -12.43 -16.27
CA MET A 68 -6.51 -13.00 -14.99
C MET A 68 -5.39 -14.04 -15.15
N ASP A 69 -5.47 -14.88 -16.19
CA ASP A 69 -4.44 -15.89 -16.48
C ASP A 69 -3.13 -15.23 -16.92
N ARG A 70 -3.18 -14.16 -17.72
CA ARG A 70 -2.02 -13.36 -18.12
C ARG A 70 -1.38 -12.67 -16.91
N ALA A 71 -2.20 -12.05 -16.04
CA ALA A 71 -1.72 -11.50 -14.78
C ALA A 71 -1.07 -12.56 -13.90
N ALA A 72 -1.65 -13.76 -13.82
CA ALA A 72 -1.07 -14.87 -13.05
C ALA A 72 0.29 -15.30 -13.60
N ALA A 73 0.43 -15.39 -14.91
CA ALA A 73 1.69 -15.72 -15.58
C ALA A 73 2.75 -14.63 -15.35
N LEU A 74 2.38 -13.35 -15.49
CA LEU A 74 3.28 -12.22 -15.38
C LEU A 74 3.89 -12.09 -13.97
N TRP A 75 3.09 -12.26 -12.91
CA TRP A 75 3.56 -12.18 -11.51
C TRP A 75 3.92 -13.53 -10.89
N GLY A 76 3.86 -14.63 -11.64
CA GLY A 76 4.27 -15.96 -11.17
C GLY A 76 3.32 -16.57 -10.13
N SER A 77 2.05 -16.21 -10.15
CA SER A 77 1.02 -16.79 -9.26
C SER A 77 0.26 -17.93 -9.91
N ARG A 78 -0.43 -18.74 -9.12
CA ARG A 78 -1.33 -19.79 -9.62
C ARG A 78 -2.70 -19.22 -10.04
N LYS A 79 -3.14 -18.16 -9.36
CA LYS A 79 -4.38 -17.45 -9.62
C LYS A 79 -4.20 -15.97 -9.33
N SER A 80 -4.68 -15.12 -10.24
CA SER A 80 -4.81 -13.68 -10.03
C SER A 80 -6.27 -13.29 -10.11
N CYS A 81 -6.72 -12.42 -9.20
CA CYS A 81 -8.05 -11.83 -9.22
C CYS A 81 -7.92 -10.33 -9.49
N LEU A 82 -8.59 -9.83 -10.51
CA LEU A 82 -8.68 -8.40 -10.77
C LEU A 82 -9.52 -7.71 -9.71
N LEU A 83 -9.08 -6.56 -9.26
CA LEU A 83 -9.74 -5.80 -8.20
C LEU A 83 -10.07 -4.39 -8.69
N VAL A 84 -11.37 -4.06 -8.67
CA VAL A 84 -11.90 -2.71 -8.95
C VAL A 84 -12.26 -1.96 -7.67
N ASN A 85 -11.98 -2.54 -6.51
CA ASN A 85 -12.16 -1.93 -5.19
C ASN A 85 -10.83 -1.72 -4.45
N GLY A 86 -9.76 -1.55 -5.21
CA GLY A 86 -8.40 -1.31 -4.72
C GLY A 86 -7.82 -2.48 -3.94
N SER A 87 -6.57 -2.31 -3.49
CA SER A 87 -5.92 -3.26 -2.58
C SER A 87 -6.70 -3.43 -1.27
N THR A 88 -7.48 -2.44 -0.85
CA THR A 88 -8.36 -2.55 0.31
C THR A 88 -9.30 -3.76 0.18
N GLY A 89 -10.03 -3.86 -0.93
CA GLY A 89 -10.90 -5.01 -1.19
C GLY A 89 -10.14 -6.33 -1.26
N GLY A 90 -8.96 -6.32 -1.86
CA GLY A 90 -8.08 -7.49 -1.97
C GLY A 90 -7.56 -7.99 -0.61
N LEU A 91 -7.12 -7.08 0.26
CA LEU A 91 -6.63 -7.44 1.61
C LEU A 91 -7.76 -7.98 2.48
N LEU A 92 -8.95 -7.36 2.44
CA LEU A 92 -10.15 -7.88 3.11
C LEU A 92 -10.49 -9.29 2.62
N ALA A 93 -10.47 -9.51 1.31
CA ALA A 93 -10.77 -10.80 0.69
C ALA A 93 -9.71 -11.87 1.03
N ALA A 94 -8.43 -11.52 0.97
CA ALA A 94 -7.32 -12.42 1.28
C ALA A 94 -7.40 -12.90 2.74
N ILE A 95 -7.54 -11.97 3.69
CA ILE A 95 -7.61 -12.29 5.12
C ILE A 95 -8.87 -13.11 5.40
N ARG A 96 -10.05 -12.67 4.94
CA ARG A 96 -11.30 -13.40 5.20
C ARG A 96 -11.35 -14.76 4.51
N GLY A 97 -10.72 -14.90 3.34
CA GLY A 97 -10.64 -16.17 2.61
C GLY A 97 -9.69 -17.19 3.22
N THR A 98 -8.79 -16.75 4.09
CA THR A 98 -7.75 -17.59 4.69
C THR A 98 -8.01 -17.89 6.18
N THR A 99 -8.81 -17.04 6.85
CA THR A 99 -9.04 -17.11 8.29
C THR A 99 -10.51 -17.37 8.65
N ARG A 100 -10.71 -17.76 9.91
CA ARG A 100 -12.02 -17.88 10.55
C ARG A 100 -12.08 -16.96 11.77
N ARG A 101 -13.30 -16.65 12.21
CA ARG A 101 -13.52 -15.88 13.44
C ARG A 101 -12.81 -16.55 14.63
N GLY A 102 -12.09 -15.77 15.42
CA GLY A 102 -11.31 -16.23 16.56
C GLY A 102 -9.91 -16.74 16.21
N ASP A 103 -9.56 -16.84 14.91
CA ASP A 103 -8.20 -17.23 14.53
C ASP A 103 -7.20 -16.16 14.96
N LYS A 104 -6.05 -16.65 15.45
CA LYS A 104 -4.90 -15.82 15.77
C LYS A 104 -4.08 -15.56 14.52
N ILE A 105 -3.70 -14.29 14.31
CA ILE A 105 -2.86 -13.89 13.18
C ILE A 105 -1.65 -13.08 13.65
N LEU A 106 -0.53 -13.25 12.96
CA LEU A 106 0.70 -12.49 13.21
C LEU A 106 0.76 -11.33 12.22
N VAL A 107 0.77 -10.09 12.74
CA VAL A 107 0.58 -8.88 11.92
C VAL A 107 1.65 -7.84 12.24
N ALA A 108 2.28 -7.27 11.22
CA ALA A 108 3.17 -6.14 11.42
C ALA A 108 2.37 -4.89 11.87
N ARG A 109 2.81 -4.23 12.95
CA ARG A 109 2.08 -3.09 13.54
C ARG A 109 1.92 -1.92 12.56
N HIS A 110 2.85 -1.72 11.63
CA HIS A 110 2.82 -0.65 10.63
C HIS A 110 2.03 -1.02 9.34
N CYS A 111 1.15 -2.02 9.41
CA CYS A 111 0.24 -2.36 8.32
C CYS A 111 -0.77 -1.25 8.00
N HIS A 112 -1.21 -1.21 6.74
CA HIS A 112 -2.28 -0.32 6.30
C HIS A 112 -3.60 -0.61 7.02
N LYS A 113 -4.41 0.43 7.26
CA LYS A 113 -5.72 0.34 7.95
C LYS A 113 -6.66 -0.74 7.42
N ALA A 114 -6.58 -1.11 6.14
CA ALA A 114 -7.40 -2.18 5.56
C ALA A 114 -7.20 -3.53 6.28
N ILE A 115 -5.98 -3.82 6.77
CA ILE A 115 -5.69 -5.04 7.52
C ILE A 115 -6.34 -4.98 8.90
N TYR A 116 -6.32 -3.83 9.56
CA TYR A 116 -7.02 -3.61 10.83
C TYR A 116 -8.53 -3.75 10.68
N HIS A 117 -9.11 -3.17 9.62
CA HIS A 117 -10.53 -3.36 9.32
C HIS A 117 -10.87 -4.83 9.03
N ALA A 118 -9.97 -5.57 8.36
CA ALA A 118 -10.17 -7.01 8.15
C ALA A 118 -10.17 -7.78 9.48
N MET A 119 -9.25 -7.44 10.39
CA MET A 119 -9.20 -8.05 11.74
C MET A 119 -10.50 -7.80 12.52
N GLU A 120 -11.00 -6.56 12.50
CA GLU A 120 -12.26 -6.19 13.14
C GLU A 120 -13.44 -6.95 12.53
N LEU A 121 -13.64 -6.86 11.22
CA LEU A 121 -14.75 -7.51 10.51
C LEU A 121 -14.75 -9.04 10.64
N CYS A 122 -13.57 -9.65 10.74
CA CYS A 122 -13.42 -11.09 10.85
C CYS A 122 -13.35 -11.59 12.30
N GLY A 123 -13.30 -10.69 13.29
CA GLY A 123 -13.18 -11.03 14.72
C GLY A 123 -11.90 -11.83 14.98
N LEU A 124 -10.74 -11.33 14.50
CA LEU A 124 -9.46 -12.02 14.63
C LEU A 124 -8.72 -11.59 15.89
N ASP A 125 -7.81 -12.47 16.37
CA ASP A 125 -6.92 -12.23 17.50
C ASP A 125 -5.50 -11.89 17.02
N PRO A 126 -5.10 -10.59 16.91
CA PRO A 126 -3.79 -10.21 16.41
C PRO A 126 -2.69 -10.36 17.46
N VAL A 127 -1.56 -10.90 17.03
CA VAL A 127 -0.24 -10.77 17.65
C VAL A 127 0.56 -9.80 16.80
N PHE A 128 1.04 -8.70 17.39
CA PHE A 128 1.73 -7.68 16.62
C PHE A 128 3.24 -7.88 16.59
N LEU A 129 3.83 -7.69 15.40
CA LEU A 129 5.26 -7.54 15.21
C LEU A 129 5.58 -6.04 15.07
N THR A 130 6.50 -5.54 15.89
CA THR A 130 7.00 -4.17 15.80
C THR A 130 8.37 -4.21 15.12
N PRO A 131 8.55 -3.56 13.96
CA PRO A 131 9.85 -3.46 13.33
C PRO A 131 10.79 -2.62 14.18
N ALA A 132 12.10 -2.92 14.12
CA ALA A 132 13.11 -2.07 14.71
C ALA A 132 13.13 -0.71 13.99
N THR A 133 13.46 0.37 14.71
CA THR A 133 13.68 1.68 14.10
C THR A 133 15.05 1.74 13.46
N GLU A 134 15.13 2.12 12.18
CA GLU A 134 16.40 2.50 11.56
C GLU A 134 16.83 3.89 12.08
N PRO A 135 18.00 4.00 12.73
CA PRO A 135 18.31 5.18 13.53
C PRO A 135 18.69 6.41 12.71
N THR A 136 19.26 6.21 11.50
CA THR A 136 19.78 7.32 10.69
C THR A 136 18.67 8.20 10.13
N PHE A 137 17.62 7.58 9.63
CA PHE A 137 16.46 8.26 9.03
C PHE A 137 15.24 8.30 9.97
N GLY A 138 15.26 7.51 11.04
CA GLY A 138 14.14 7.44 12.00
C GLY A 138 12.94 6.67 11.45
N LEU A 139 13.17 5.64 10.61
CA LEU A 139 12.13 4.90 9.91
C LEU A 139 11.83 3.55 10.57
N ALA A 140 10.63 3.05 10.37
CA ALA A 140 10.30 1.66 10.68
C ALA A 140 11.06 0.73 9.72
N GLY A 141 11.91 -0.14 10.26
CA GLY A 141 12.70 -1.08 9.47
C GLY A 141 11.91 -2.28 8.95
N SER A 142 12.63 -3.31 8.52
CA SER A 142 12.08 -4.54 8.01
C SER A 142 11.54 -5.44 9.13
N ILE A 143 10.51 -6.22 8.82
CA ILE A 143 10.17 -7.41 9.63
C ILE A 143 11.19 -8.50 9.30
N THR A 144 11.76 -9.13 10.33
CA THR A 144 12.82 -10.12 10.17
C THR A 144 12.30 -11.55 10.33
N PRO A 145 12.94 -12.54 9.69
CA PRO A 145 12.65 -13.96 9.93
C PRO A 145 12.75 -14.35 11.41
N ASP A 146 13.73 -13.85 12.15
CA ASP A 146 13.92 -14.14 13.56
C ASP A 146 12.75 -13.64 14.42
N GLN A 147 12.25 -12.43 14.18
CA GLN A 147 11.05 -11.91 14.85
C GLN A 147 9.83 -12.82 14.61
N VAL A 148 9.67 -13.32 13.38
CA VAL A 148 8.59 -14.26 13.04
C VAL A 148 8.79 -15.60 13.74
N ALA A 149 10.01 -16.15 13.77
CA ALA A 149 10.32 -17.40 14.45
C ALA A 149 10.02 -17.33 15.95
N ASP A 150 10.45 -16.26 16.62
CA ASP A 150 10.22 -16.02 18.04
C ASP A 150 8.73 -15.88 18.37
N ALA A 151 8.00 -15.13 17.57
CA ALA A 151 6.56 -14.97 17.72
C ALA A 151 5.80 -16.30 17.53
N LEU A 152 6.19 -17.09 16.51
CA LEU A 152 5.58 -18.42 16.29
C LEU A 152 5.96 -19.47 17.33
N ALA A 153 7.07 -19.30 18.02
CA ALA A 153 7.42 -20.14 19.17
C ALA A 153 6.51 -19.85 20.38
N GLN A 154 6.15 -18.59 20.58
CA GLN A 154 5.25 -18.14 21.65
C GLN A 154 3.76 -18.37 21.32
N HIS A 155 3.41 -18.30 20.02
CA HIS A 155 2.05 -18.41 19.51
C HIS A 155 1.93 -19.48 18.41
N PRO A 156 2.02 -20.77 18.74
CA PRO A 156 2.01 -21.85 17.75
C PRO A 156 0.64 -22.07 17.08
N ASP A 157 -0.40 -21.38 17.54
CA ASP A 157 -1.78 -21.41 17.04
C ASP A 157 -2.06 -20.35 15.96
N VAL A 158 -1.08 -19.52 15.56
CA VAL A 158 -1.19 -18.56 14.46
C VAL A 158 -1.62 -19.26 13.16
N LYS A 159 -2.56 -18.64 12.43
CA LYS A 159 -3.15 -19.15 11.18
C LYS A 159 -2.74 -18.39 9.92
N LEU A 160 -2.24 -17.18 10.07
CA LEU A 160 -1.85 -16.32 8.96
C LEU A 160 -0.78 -15.32 9.44
N ILE A 161 0.21 -15.03 8.59
CA ILE A 161 1.18 -13.96 8.79
C ILE A 161 0.89 -12.86 7.78
N VAL A 162 0.86 -11.58 8.22
CA VAL A 162 0.54 -10.43 7.37
C VAL A 162 1.51 -9.29 7.66
N TYR A 163 2.17 -8.76 6.62
CA TYR A 163 3.03 -7.58 6.72
C TYR A 163 3.12 -6.84 5.38
N PRO A 164 3.47 -5.53 5.37
CA PRO A 164 3.71 -4.78 4.15
C PRO A 164 5.15 -5.01 3.64
N SER A 165 5.32 -5.21 2.34
CA SER A 165 6.62 -5.22 1.68
C SER A 165 6.42 -4.97 0.17
N PRO A 166 6.87 -3.79 -0.35
CA PRO A 166 7.54 -2.71 0.37
C PRO A 166 6.59 -1.94 1.29
N THR A 167 7.18 -1.29 2.31
CA THR A 167 6.46 -0.28 3.10
C THR A 167 6.18 0.96 2.27
N TYR A 168 5.45 1.92 2.85
CA TYR A 168 5.20 3.21 2.20
C TYR A 168 6.51 3.95 1.86
N ASP A 169 7.51 3.82 2.72
CA ASP A 169 8.83 4.45 2.58
C ASP A 169 9.78 3.67 1.64
N GLY A 170 9.35 2.52 1.13
CA GLY A 170 10.13 1.70 0.19
C GLY A 170 11.01 0.64 0.86
N ILE A 171 10.77 0.30 2.14
CA ILE A 171 11.55 -0.72 2.85
C ILE A 171 10.94 -2.11 2.61
N LEU A 172 11.78 -3.07 2.20
CA LEU A 172 11.39 -4.46 1.99
C LEU A 172 11.83 -5.33 3.17
N SER A 173 11.07 -6.40 3.41
CA SER A 173 11.41 -7.46 4.36
C SER A 173 11.96 -8.69 3.64
N ASP A 174 12.70 -9.56 4.35
CA ASP A 174 13.14 -10.85 3.83
C ASP A 174 11.95 -11.83 3.72
N THR A 175 11.16 -11.62 2.68
CA THR A 175 9.97 -12.45 2.42
C THR A 175 10.32 -13.91 2.22
N ALA A 176 11.45 -14.24 1.60
CA ALA A 176 11.87 -15.63 1.40
C ALA A 176 12.20 -16.32 2.73
N GLY A 177 12.94 -15.65 3.61
CA GLY A 177 13.25 -16.16 4.96
C GLY A 177 12.01 -16.29 5.82
N ILE A 178 11.11 -15.31 5.80
CA ILE A 178 9.81 -15.37 6.52
C ILE A 178 8.96 -16.54 6.02
N CYS A 179 8.84 -16.70 4.70
CA CYS A 179 8.09 -17.81 4.10
C CYS A 179 8.68 -19.17 4.48
N ALA A 180 10.01 -19.33 4.49
CA ALA A 180 10.65 -20.58 4.89
C ALA A 180 10.22 -21.00 6.31
N ILE A 181 10.30 -20.08 7.27
CA ILE A 181 9.92 -20.32 8.67
C ILE A 181 8.42 -20.62 8.82
N ALA A 182 7.58 -19.83 8.16
CA ALA A 182 6.12 -19.99 8.21
C ALA A 182 5.67 -21.33 7.62
N HIS A 183 6.27 -21.70 6.49
CA HIS A 183 5.91 -22.89 5.73
C HIS A 183 6.32 -24.19 6.42
N GLU A 184 7.40 -24.21 7.21
CA GLU A 184 7.75 -25.35 8.07
C GLU A 184 6.63 -25.67 9.06
N LYS A 185 5.84 -24.69 9.45
CA LYS A 185 4.67 -24.82 10.34
C LYS A 185 3.34 -24.92 9.58
N GLY A 186 3.37 -24.91 8.24
CA GLY A 186 2.17 -24.94 7.40
C GLY A 186 1.33 -23.67 7.44
N ILE A 187 1.91 -22.53 7.89
CA ILE A 187 1.24 -21.25 8.02
C ILE A 187 1.39 -20.45 6.71
N PRO A 188 0.29 -19.96 6.11
CA PRO A 188 0.35 -19.11 4.93
C PRO A 188 0.85 -17.70 5.27
N VAL A 189 1.48 -17.07 4.25
CA VAL A 189 1.99 -15.71 4.31
C VAL A 189 1.26 -14.83 3.30
N LEU A 190 0.67 -13.73 3.77
CA LEU A 190 0.08 -12.66 2.97
C LEU A 190 1.00 -11.43 3.04
N VAL A 191 1.43 -10.96 1.87
CA VAL A 191 2.18 -9.71 1.76
C VAL A 191 1.27 -8.61 1.21
N ASP A 192 1.15 -7.50 1.95
CA ASP A 192 0.61 -6.26 1.41
C ASP A 192 1.70 -5.63 0.52
N GLU A 193 1.62 -5.95 -0.77
CA GLU A 193 2.52 -5.48 -1.83
C GLU A 193 1.89 -4.30 -2.60
N ALA A 194 1.00 -3.54 -1.97
CA ALA A 194 0.27 -2.45 -2.62
C ALA A 194 1.21 -1.41 -3.27
N HIS A 195 2.42 -1.24 -2.76
CA HIS A 195 3.45 -0.37 -3.33
C HIS A 195 4.46 -1.10 -4.21
N GLY A 196 4.30 -2.39 -4.44
CA GLY A 196 5.27 -3.26 -5.11
C GLY A 196 4.79 -3.92 -6.40
N ALA A 197 3.74 -3.41 -7.07
CA ALA A 197 3.21 -4.01 -8.28
C ALA A 197 4.26 -4.18 -9.41
N HIS A 198 5.34 -3.42 -9.39
CA HIS A 198 6.46 -3.47 -10.35
C HIS A 198 7.54 -4.48 -9.96
N LEU A 199 7.55 -4.98 -8.74
CA LEU A 199 8.58 -5.88 -8.23
C LEU A 199 8.56 -7.23 -8.96
N GLY A 200 9.75 -7.78 -9.20
CA GLY A 200 9.93 -9.06 -9.88
C GLY A 200 9.70 -9.06 -11.38
N LEU A 201 9.27 -7.94 -11.97
CA LEU A 201 9.02 -7.83 -13.41
C LEU A 201 10.27 -7.48 -14.23
N HIS A 202 11.35 -7.04 -13.56
CA HIS A 202 12.63 -6.73 -14.21
C HIS A 202 13.78 -6.86 -13.19
N PRO A 203 14.97 -7.38 -13.59
CA PRO A 203 16.08 -7.63 -12.66
C PRO A 203 16.69 -6.38 -12.01
N ALA A 204 16.41 -5.19 -12.51
CA ALA A 204 16.85 -3.93 -11.90
C ALA A 204 16.04 -3.53 -10.65
N PHE A 205 14.96 -4.24 -10.35
CA PHE A 205 14.11 -4.04 -9.19
C PHE A 205 14.08 -5.30 -8.32
N PRO A 206 13.82 -5.19 -7.01
CA PRO A 206 13.77 -6.35 -6.12
C PRO A 206 12.74 -7.41 -6.58
N PRO A 207 12.88 -8.66 -6.13
CA PRO A 207 11.91 -9.71 -6.44
C PRO A 207 10.54 -9.43 -5.78
N SER A 208 9.46 -9.87 -6.46
CA SER A 208 8.10 -9.77 -5.89
C SER A 208 7.89 -10.73 -4.73
N ALA A 209 6.88 -10.48 -3.92
CA ALA A 209 6.48 -11.38 -2.84
C ALA A 209 6.14 -12.79 -3.36
N MET A 210 5.46 -12.89 -4.50
CA MET A 210 5.16 -14.17 -5.13
C MET A 210 6.42 -14.92 -5.56
N GLY A 211 7.39 -14.21 -6.15
CA GLY A 211 8.70 -14.77 -6.53
C GLY A 211 9.53 -15.25 -5.33
N GLN A 212 9.26 -14.72 -4.15
CA GLN A 212 9.92 -15.09 -2.88
C GLN A 212 9.13 -16.14 -2.08
N GLY A 213 8.02 -16.65 -2.60
CA GLY A 213 7.28 -17.77 -2.01
C GLY A 213 6.08 -17.39 -1.17
N ALA A 214 5.63 -16.14 -1.14
CA ALA A 214 4.39 -15.75 -0.46
C ALA A 214 3.19 -16.56 -0.99
N ASP A 215 2.25 -16.90 -0.13
CA ASP A 215 1.03 -17.61 -0.51
C ASP A 215 -0.01 -16.67 -1.11
N LEU A 216 0.00 -15.41 -0.66
CA LEU A 216 -0.86 -14.33 -1.11
C LEU A 216 -0.07 -13.03 -1.20
N ALA A 217 -0.35 -12.24 -2.25
CA ALA A 217 0.10 -10.85 -2.35
C ALA A 217 -1.02 -9.98 -2.94
N VAL A 218 -1.12 -8.74 -2.46
CA VAL A 218 -2.08 -7.77 -3.00
C VAL A 218 -1.32 -6.56 -3.50
N ALA A 219 -1.36 -6.32 -4.81
CA ALA A 219 -0.62 -5.26 -5.48
C ALA A 219 -1.56 -4.21 -6.07
N SER A 220 -1.32 -2.90 -5.81
CA SER A 220 -2.03 -1.80 -6.47
C SER A 220 -1.36 -1.48 -7.79
N LEU A 221 -2.02 -1.73 -8.91
CA LEU A 221 -1.46 -1.39 -10.22
C LEU A 221 -1.26 0.12 -10.37
N HIS A 222 -2.27 0.90 -9.99
CA HIS A 222 -2.31 2.35 -10.15
C HIS A 222 -1.23 3.14 -9.39
N LYS A 223 -0.54 2.53 -8.41
CA LYS A 223 0.49 3.23 -7.64
C LYS A 223 1.82 3.33 -8.39
N MET A 224 2.21 2.25 -9.06
CA MET A 224 3.54 2.11 -9.66
C MET A 224 3.50 1.87 -11.17
N LEU A 225 2.37 1.41 -11.70
CA LEU A 225 2.17 1.01 -13.08
C LEU A 225 1.07 1.87 -13.75
N PRO A 226 1.03 1.97 -15.09
CA PRO A 226 0.09 2.82 -15.82
C PRO A 226 -1.32 2.23 -15.87
N SER A 227 -2.03 2.31 -14.77
CA SER A 227 -3.43 1.90 -14.63
C SER A 227 -4.23 2.95 -13.85
N LEU A 228 -5.54 3.01 -14.02
CA LEU A 228 -6.39 3.99 -13.35
C LEU A 228 -6.43 3.74 -11.84
N THR A 229 -6.56 4.82 -11.06
CA THR A 229 -6.74 4.76 -9.60
C THR A 229 -7.84 3.77 -9.24
N GLN A 230 -7.66 3.02 -8.13
CA GLN A 230 -8.55 1.96 -7.63
C GLN A 230 -8.29 0.57 -8.24
N THR A 231 -7.46 0.45 -9.29
CA THR A 231 -7.10 -0.85 -9.86
C THR A 231 -6.05 -1.57 -9.02
N ALA A 232 -6.26 -2.87 -8.78
CA ALA A 232 -5.32 -3.72 -8.06
C ALA A 232 -5.47 -5.18 -8.50
N VAL A 233 -4.55 -6.04 -8.04
CA VAL A 233 -4.59 -7.49 -8.27
C VAL A 233 -4.30 -8.22 -6.97
N LEU A 234 -5.06 -9.28 -6.70
CA LEU A 234 -4.79 -10.25 -5.65
C LEU A 234 -4.20 -11.50 -6.29
N HIS A 235 -2.98 -11.83 -5.93
CA HIS A 235 -2.24 -13.02 -6.35
C HIS A 235 -2.31 -14.12 -5.29
N ALA A 236 -2.44 -15.39 -5.70
CA ALA A 236 -2.52 -16.52 -4.78
C ALA A 236 -1.85 -17.78 -5.36
N THR A 237 -1.18 -18.58 -4.51
CA THR A 237 -0.57 -19.86 -4.89
C THR A 237 -1.50 -21.06 -4.65
N GLY A 238 -2.29 -21.06 -3.58
CA GLY A 238 -3.19 -22.14 -3.20
C GLY A 238 -2.52 -23.34 -2.51
N ALA A 239 -1.26 -23.26 -2.17
CA ALA A 239 -0.56 -24.39 -1.53
C ALA A 239 -1.00 -24.63 -0.09
N ARG A 240 -1.25 -23.55 0.70
CA ARG A 240 -1.60 -23.57 2.13
C ARG A 240 -2.96 -22.94 2.42
N LEU A 241 -3.73 -22.65 1.40
CA LEU A 241 -5.01 -21.95 1.51
C LEU A 241 -6.01 -22.48 0.48
N SER A 242 -7.28 -22.17 0.66
CA SER A 242 -8.33 -22.54 -0.29
C SER A 242 -8.53 -21.44 -1.34
N LEU A 243 -7.99 -21.62 -2.55
CA LEU A 243 -8.22 -20.69 -3.67
C LEU A 243 -9.72 -20.40 -3.90
N PRO A 244 -10.64 -21.38 -3.90
CA PRO A 244 -12.06 -21.09 -4.05
C PRO A 244 -12.62 -20.16 -2.98
N GLN A 245 -12.13 -20.26 -1.73
CA GLN A 245 -12.57 -19.36 -0.66
C GLN A 245 -12.03 -17.95 -0.87
N VAL A 246 -10.77 -17.79 -1.25
CA VAL A 246 -10.17 -16.48 -1.56
C VAL A 246 -10.92 -15.80 -2.72
N VAL A 247 -11.16 -16.52 -3.82
CA VAL A 247 -11.91 -16.02 -4.98
C VAL A 247 -13.34 -15.63 -4.58
N ARG A 248 -14.01 -16.46 -3.79
CA ARG A 248 -15.36 -16.15 -3.28
C ARG A 248 -15.36 -14.85 -2.46
N GLN A 249 -14.36 -14.64 -1.60
CA GLN A 249 -14.28 -13.40 -0.82
C GLN A 249 -13.94 -12.20 -1.70
N ALA A 250 -13.11 -12.35 -2.72
CA ALA A 250 -12.87 -11.29 -3.69
C ALA A 250 -14.17 -10.82 -4.36
N GLY A 251 -15.10 -11.73 -4.68
CA GLY A 251 -16.43 -11.36 -5.16
C GLY A 251 -17.31 -10.66 -4.12
N ILE A 252 -17.20 -11.01 -2.83
CA ILE A 252 -18.00 -10.37 -1.75
C ILE A 252 -17.54 -8.95 -1.47
N PHE A 253 -16.23 -8.68 -1.51
CA PHE A 253 -15.67 -7.37 -1.21
C PHE A 253 -15.55 -6.45 -2.43
N GLN A 254 -16.19 -6.78 -3.55
CA GLN A 254 -16.26 -5.94 -4.74
C GLN A 254 -17.71 -5.64 -5.13
N SER A 255 -17.89 -4.57 -5.92
CA SER A 255 -19.19 -4.21 -6.50
C SER A 255 -19.70 -5.32 -7.42
N SER A 256 -21.02 -5.55 -7.41
CA SER A 256 -21.70 -6.42 -8.39
C SER A 256 -21.81 -5.79 -9.78
N SER A 257 -21.46 -4.50 -9.92
CA SER A 257 -21.39 -3.78 -11.19
C SER A 257 -19.98 -3.18 -11.31
N PRO A 258 -18.98 -4.00 -11.69
CA PRO A 258 -17.59 -3.56 -11.79
C PRO A 258 -17.40 -2.62 -12.98
N SER A 259 -16.59 -1.58 -12.82
CA SER A 259 -16.28 -0.63 -13.88
C SER A 259 -15.44 -1.27 -14.99
N TYR A 260 -15.97 -1.32 -16.20
CA TYR A 260 -15.24 -1.80 -17.39
C TYR A 260 -14.11 -0.85 -17.80
N LEU A 261 -14.21 0.45 -17.50
CA LEU A 261 -13.12 1.41 -17.70
C LEU A 261 -11.90 1.05 -16.83
N LEU A 262 -12.13 0.69 -15.55
CA LEU A 262 -11.05 0.23 -14.69
C LEU A 262 -10.45 -1.08 -15.21
N MET A 263 -11.27 -2.04 -15.60
CA MET A 263 -10.80 -3.32 -16.13
C MET A 263 -10.05 -3.16 -17.46
N ALA A 264 -10.51 -2.27 -18.35
CA ALA A 264 -9.80 -1.96 -19.59
C ALA A 264 -8.42 -1.32 -19.33
N SER A 265 -8.32 -0.44 -18.31
CA SER A 265 -7.03 0.11 -17.92
C SER A 265 -6.06 -0.95 -17.34
N MET A 266 -6.59 -1.96 -16.64
CA MET A 266 -5.78 -3.09 -16.18
C MET A 266 -5.34 -3.99 -17.34
N ASP A 267 -6.23 -4.28 -18.31
CA ASP A 267 -5.87 -5.06 -19.51
C ASP A 267 -4.78 -4.36 -20.32
N GLY A 268 -4.93 -3.05 -20.55
CA GLY A 268 -3.92 -2.24 -21.24
C GLY A 268 -2.59 -2.23 -20.51
N CYS A 269 -2.60 -2.11 -19.17
CA CYS A 269 -1.39 -2.17 -18.35
C CYS A 269 -0.69 -3.53 -18.48
N ILE A 270 -1.42 -4.65 -18.34
CA ILE A 270 -0.86 -6.00 -18.44
C ILE A 270 -0.26 -6.22 -19.84
N ARG A 271 -0.95 -5.83 -20.91
CA ARG A 271 -0.44 -5.94 -22.29
C ARG A 271 0.84 -5.14 -22.49
N LEU A 272 0.85 -3.90 -22.04
CA LEU A 272 2.03 -3.04 -22.12
C LEU A 272 3.24 -3.68 -21.44
N LEU A 273 3.04 -4.31 -20.28
CA LEU A 273 4.12 -5.00 -19.56
C LEU A 273 4.60 -6.26 -20.30
N GLU A 274 3.71 -7.00 -20.95
CA GLU A 274 4.07 -8.18 -21.73
C GLU A 274 4.83 -7.81 -23.02
N GLU A 275 4.43 -6.72 -23.67
CA GLU A 275 4.95 -6.31 -24.98
C GLU A 275 6.21 -5.45 -24.87
N GLU A 276 6.26 -4.52 -23.93
CA GLU A 276 7.30 -3.49 -23.84
C GLU A 276 7.98 -3.43 -22.45
N GLY A 277 7.58 -4.27 -21.50
CA GLY A 277 8.01 -4.19 -20.09
C GLY A 277 9.52 -4.10 -19.93
N GLU A 278 10.30 -4.97 -20.59
CA GLU A 278 11.76 -4.97 -20.52
C GLU A 278 12.36 -3.59 -20.84
N ALA A 279 11.96 -2.98 -21.95
CA ALA A 279 12.48 -1.67 -22.37
C ALA A 279 12.03 -0.54 -21.45
N LEU A 280 10.77 -0.57 -20.99
CA LEU A 280 10.20 0.44 -20.10
C LEU A 280 10.86 0.42 -18.71
N PHE A 281 11.08 -0.75 -18.13
CA PHE A 281 11.77 -0.90 -16.86
C PHE A 281 13.24 -0.50 -16.96
N ALA A 282 13.93 -0.88 -18.04
CA ALA A 282 15.30 -0.45 -18.29
C ALA A 282 15.40 1.08 -18.39
N ALA A 283 14.48 1.72 -19.09
CA ALA A 283 14.40 3.18 -19.17
C ALA A 283 14.11 3.83 -17.82
N TRP A 284 13.20 3.24 -17.01
CA TRP A 284 12.94 3.71 -15.65
C TRP A 284 14.18 3.64 -14.77
N LYS A 285 14.88 2.50 -14.79
CA LYS A 285 16.16 2.37 -14.06
C LYS A 285 17.20 3.39 -14.50
N ALA A 286 17.34 3.63 -15.80
CA ALA A 286 18.27 4.64 -16.33
C ALA A 286 17.93 6.06 -15.83
N ARG A 287 16.65 6.40 -15.65
CA ARG A 287 16.20 7.67 -15.04
C ARG A 287 16.62 7.75 -13.57
N LEU A 288 16.44 6.68 -12.80
CA LEU A 288 16.89 6.63 -11.39
C LEU A 288 18.41 6.78 -11.29
N ASP A 289 19.19 6.06 -12.11
CA ASP A 289 20.65 6.18 -12.13
C ASP A 289 21.12 7.58 -12.52
N LYS A 290 20.41 8.24 -13.42
CA LYS A 290 20.69 9.64 -13.79
C LYS A 290 20.41 10.58 -12.61
N PHE A 291 19.30 10.37 -11.89
CA PHE A 291 18.97 11.13 -10.71
C PHE A 291 20.05 10.98 -9.63
N ASP A 292 20.49 9.75 -9.34
CA ASP A 292 21.50 9.48 -8.32
C ASP A 292 22.81 10.23 -8.61
N ARG A 293 23.27 10.20 -9.87
CA ARG A 293 24.46 10.95 -10.28
C ARG A 293 24.31 12.46 -10.11
N LEU A 294 23.15 13.02 -10.45
CA LEU A 294 22.90 14.46 -10.36
C LEU A 294 22.73 14.92 -8.90
N ALA A 295 22.07 14.11 -8.07
CA ALA A 295 21.79 14.42 -6.68
C ALA A 295 22.96 14.09 -5.71
N SER A 296 24.08 13.55 -6.21
CA SER A 296 25.23 13.17 -5.37
C SER A 296 25.92 14.35 -4.67
N GLY A 297 25.65 15.58 -5.09
CA GLY A 297 26.21 16.82 -4.52
C GLY A 297 25.43 17.41 -3.34
N LEU A 298 24.37 16.79 -2.86
CA LEU A 298 23.62 17.22 -1.68
C LEU A 298 24.53 17.22 -0.44
N LYS A 299 24.42 18.25 0.42
CA LYS A 299 25.25 18.47 1.60
C LYS A 299 24.52 18.22 2.92
N HIS A 300 23.27 18.63 2.99
CA HIS A 300 22.43 18.63 4.19
C HIS A 300 21.20 17.70 4.02
N LEU A 301 20.57 17.69 2.86
CA LEU A 301 19.56 16.70 2.52
C LEU A 301 20.24 15.35 2.26
N ARG A 302 19.66 14.27 2.78
CA ARG A 302 20.14 12.90 2.55
C ARG A 302 19.06 12.07 1.87
N LEU A 303 19.49 11.20 0.98
CA LEU A 303 18.59 10.32 0.20
C LEU A 303 18.80 8.87 0.62
N LEU A 304 17.77 8.20 1.12
CA LEU A 304 17.85 6.80 1.51
C LEU A 304 18.10 5.91 0.29
N GLY A 305 19.28 5.31 0.19
CA GLY A 305 19.66 4.43 -0.93
C GLY A 305 19.83 5.12 -2.28
N HIS A 306 19.87 6.46 -2.33
CA HIS A 306 20.00 7.25 -3.54
C HIS A 306 21.10 8.31 -3.44
N GLY A 307 21.44 8.94 -4.56
CA GLY A 307 22.46 9.98 -4.63
C GLY A 307 23.82 9.47 -4.17
N ALA A 308 24.45 10.15 -3.20
CA ALA A 308 25.71 9.74 -2.60
C ALA A 308 25.59 8.42 -1.78
N GLU A 309 24.38 8.02 -1.42
CA GLU A 309 24.09 6.82 -0.64
C GLU A 309 23.59 5.65 -1.52
N ALA A 310 23.66 5.77 -2.84
CA ALA A 310 23.29 4.69 -3.75
C ALA A 310 24.08 3.40 -3.45
N GLY A 311 23.34 2.31 -3.19
CA GLY A 311 23.93 1.02 -2.82
C GLY A 311 24.38 0.89 -1.35
N ALA A 312 24.10 1.86 -0.49
CA ALA A 312 24.36 1.78 0.94
C ALA A 312 23.43 0.74 1.62
N SER A 313 23.92 0.18 2.73
CA SER A 313 23.14 -0.71 3.61
C SER A 313 22.87 -0.01 4.93
N TYR A 314 21.71 -0.27 5.52
CA TYR A 314 21.27 0.38 6.75
C TYR A 314 20.87 -0.67 7.81
N PRO A 315 21.21 -0.44 9.11
CA PRO A 315 20.79 -1.33 10.18
C PRO A 315 19.27 -1.49 10.22
N GLY A 316 18.79 -2.73 10.32
CA GLY A 316 17.36 -3.02 10.40
C GLY A 316 16.59 -2.90 9.07
N ILE A 317 17.26 -2.61 7.96
CA ILE A 317 16.68 -2.62 6.60
C ILE A 317 17.25 -3.79 5.82
N PHE A 318 16.37 -4.69 5.35
CA PHE A 318 16.79 -5.84 4.53
C PHE A 318 17.11 -5.41 3.10
N ALA A 319 16.19 -4.66 2.46
CA ALA A 319 16.38 -4.12 1.13
C ALA A 319 15.52 -2.88 0.90
N LEU A 320 15.81 -2.11 -0.15
CA LEU A 320 15.09 -0.91 -0.55
C LEU A 320 14.48 -1.08 -1.93
N ASP A 321 13.31 -0.50 -2.12
CA ASP A 321 12.70 -0.30 -3.43
C ASP A 321 13.26 0.99 -4.05
N PRO A 322 14.06 0.91 -5.13
CA PRO A 322 14.67 2.08 -5.74
C PRO A 322 13.65 3.02 -6.41
N ALA A 323 12.39 2.61 -6.52
CA ALA A 323 11.31 3.47 -7.03
C ALA A 323 10.89 4.56 -6.02
N LYS A 324 11.28 4.42 -4.75
CA LYS A 324 10.97 5.36 -3.66
C LYS A 324 12.19 6.22 -3.36
N ILE A 325 12.07 7.52 -3.55
CA ILE A 325 13.11 8.48 -3.21
C ILE A 325 12.70 9.15 -1.90
N LEU A 326 13.21 8.64 -0.78
CA LEU A 326 13.01 9.25 0.53
C LEU A 326 14.10 10.30 0.75
N ILE A 327 13.67 11.53 1.04
CA ILE A 327 14.51 12.72 1.20
C ILE A 327 14.46 13.12 2.67
N SER A 328 15.51 12.81 3.43
CA SER A 328 15.63 13.20 4.83
C SER A 328 16.11 14.65 4.95
N THR A 329 15.46 15.39 5.83
CA THR A 329 15.80 16.78 6.18
C THR A 329 16.45 16.90 7.54
N ARG A 330 16.78 15.80 8.22
CA ARG A 330 17.32 15.81 9.60
C ARG A 330 18.58 16.65 9.78
N ASN A 331 19.40 16.77 8.73
CA ASN A 331 20.63 17.58 8.76
C ASN A 331 20.46 18.94 8.05
N SER A 332 19.28 19.29 7.59
CA SER A 332 18.93 20.54 6.91
C SER A 332 18.11 21.45 7.84
N ALA A 333 18.19 22.75 7.64
CA ALA A 333 17.33 23.70 8.33
C ALA A 333 15.85 23.65 7.86
N LEU A 334 15.54 22.89 6.80
CA LEU A 334 14.16 22.65 6.33
C LEU A 334 13.53 21.50 7.09
N THR A 335 12.24 21.59 7.35
CA THR A 335 11.40 20.42 7.64
C THR A 335 11.01 19.70 6.35
N GLY A 336 10.60 18.44 6.44
CA GLY A 336 10.09 17.71 5.26
C GLY A 336 8.84 18.35 4.68
N VAL A 337 7.98 18.92 5.52
CA VAL A 337 6.77 19.66 5.10
C VAL A 337 7.13 20.92 4.33
N GLU A 338 8.08 21.69 4.80
CA GLU A 338 8.59 22.90 4.11
C GLU A 338 9.24 22.53 2.77
N LEU A 339 10.06 21.47 2.75
CA LEU A 339 10.65 20.95 1.52
C LEU A 339 9.58 20.61 0.48
N LYS A 340 8.55 19.86 0.87
CA LYS A 340 7.43 19.50 -0.03
C LYS A 340 6.73 20.73 -0.55
N ASN A 341 6.40 21.69 0.31
CA ASN A 341 5.69 22.91 -0.08
C ASN A 341 6.52 23.75 -1.05
N ARG A 342 7.82 23.95 -0.78
CA ARG A 342 8.72 24.70 -1.65
C ARG A 342 8.91 24.02 -3.01
N LEU A 343 9.05 22.69 -3.05
CA LEU A 343 9.11 21.94 -4.32
C LEU A 343 7.85 22.15 -5.15
N ARG A 344 6.68 22.13 -4.51
CA ARG A 344 5.40 22.37 -5.18
C ARG A 344 5.26 23.81 -5.70
N GLU A 345 5.54 24.80 -4.86
CA GLU A 345 5.28 26.20 -5.15
C GLU A 345 6.31 26.80 -6.11
N GLU A 346 7.61 26.57 -5.83
CA GLU A 346 8.71 27.19 -6.56
C GLU A 346 9.08 26.38 -7.82
N TYR A 347 9.06 25.03 -7.76
CA TYR A 347 9.55 24.13 -8.81
C TYR A 347 8.47 23.36 -9.57
N LYS A 348 7.20 23.43 -9.11
CA LYS A 348 6.07 22.66 -9.67
C LYS A 348 6.32 21.15 -9.64
N ILE A 349 6.89 20.67 -8.53
CA ILE A 349 7.14 19.26 -8.26
C ILE A 349 6.25 18.84 -7.09
N GLU A 350 5.32 17.93 -7.34
CA GLU A 350 4.41 17.40 -6.33
C GLU A 350 5.00 16.10 -5.76
N LEU A 351 5.26 16.07 -4.45
CA LEU A 351 5.71 14.88 -3.75
C LEU A 351 4.51 14.11 -3.18
N GLU A 352 4.68 12.81 -2.98
CA GLU A 352 3.66 11.93 -2.42
C GLU A 352 3.28 12.36 -1.00
N MET A 353 4.25 12.45 -0.11
CA MET A 353 4.03 12.85 1.27
C MET A 353 5.23 13.55 1.88
N ALA A 354 5.00 14.18 3.04
CA ALA A 354 6.06 14.66 3.93
C ALA A 354 5.66 14.50 5.38
N LEU A 355 6.65 14.21 6.22
CA LEU A 355 6.63 14.30 7.66
C LEU A 355 7.61 15.38 8.11
N ASP A 356 7.77 15.56 9.42
CA ASP A 356 8.65 16.61 9.95
C ASP A 356 10.10 16.46 9.45
N HIS A 357 10.62 15.24 9.42
CA HIS A 357 12.04 14.98 9.15
C HIS A 357 12.34 14.40 7.78
N TYR A 358 11.34 14.15 6.94
CA TYR A 358 11.55 13.66 5.58
C TYR A 358 10.35 13.88 4.66
N ALA A 359 10.59 13.78 3.37
CA ALA A 359 9.57 13.71 2.33
C ALA A 359 9.82 12.52 1.41
N VAL A 360 8.77 12.03 0.74
CA VAL A 360 8.85 10.89 -0.18
C VAL A 360 8.38 11.31 -1.56
N ALA A 361 9.25 11.12 -2.55
CA ALA A 361 8.89 11.12 -3.96
C ALA A 361 8.67 9.68 -4.43
N MET A 362 7.55 9.45 -5.11
CA MET A 362 7.23 8.19 -5.75
C MET A 362 7.49 8.29 -7.24
N THR A 363 8.38 7.46 -7.76
CA THR A 363 8.50 7.25 -9.20
C THR A 363 7.67 6.04 -9.62
N GLY A 364 7.38 5.93 -10.90
CA GLY A 364 6.65 4.81 -11.47
C GLY A 364 7.03 4.62 -12.94
N LEU A 365 6.49 3.59 -13.56
CA LEU A 365 6.79 3.29 -14.96
C LEU A 365 6.48 4.47 -15.90
N GLY A 366 5.44 5.27 -15.56
CA GLY A 366 5.02 6.47 -16.31
C GLY A 366 5.78 7.74 -15.95
N THR A 367 6.82 7.70 -15.12
CA THR A 367 7.64 8.89 -14.79
C THR A 367 8.39 9.39 -16.02
N ASP A 368 8.31 10.68 -16.32
CA ASP A 368 8.91 11.25 -17.52
C ASP A 368 10.44 11.46 -17.42
N ASP A 369 11.07 11.68 -18.57
CA ASP A 369 12.53 11.80 -18.71
C ASP A 369 13.11 13.11 -18.13
N THR A 370 12.26 14.09 -17.78
CA THR A 370 12.69 15.35 -17.15
C THR A 370 12.87 15.23 -15.64
N MET A 371 12.25 14.21 -15.00
CA MET A 371 12.27 14.01 -13.56
C MET A 371 13.68 14.04 -12.96
N PRO A 372 14.68 13.27 -13.47
CA PRO A 372 15.99 13.22 -12.84
C PRO A 372 16.66 14.60 -12.73
N THR A 373 16.58 15.39 -13.78
CA THR A 373 17.19 16.73 -13.84
C THR A 373 16.40 17.72 -12.98
N ARG A 374 15.08 17.80 -13.18
CA ARG A 374 14.23 18.75 -12.45
C ARG A 374 14.28 18.53 -10.93
N LEU A 375 14.15 17.27 -10.49
CA LEU A 375 14.16 16.97 -9.07
C LEU A 375 15.54 17.22 -8.46
N ALA A 376 16.63 16.75 -9.10
CA ALA A 376 17.99 16.96 -8.59
C ALA A 376 18.36 18.45 -8.50
N GLU A 377 18.10 19.24 -9.54
CA GLU A 377 18.37 20.67 -9.55
C GLU A 377 17.59 21.42 -8.46
N ALA A 378 16.30 21.09 -8.28
CA ALA A 378 15.48 21.67 -7.23
C ALA A 378 16.01 21.33 -5.83
N LEU A 379 16.36 20.05 -5.59
CA LEU A 379 16.90 19.60 -4.31
C LEU A 379 18.25 20.27 -4.00
N LEU A 380 19.17 20.37 -4.97
CA LEU A 380 20.47 21.02 -4.78
C LEU A 380 20.31 22.51 -4.46
N ALA A 381 19.42 23.22 -5.15
CA ALA A 381 19.15 24.61 -4.89
C ALA A 381 18.52 24.84 -3.50
N LEU A 382 17.60 23.99 -3.09
CA LEU A 382 16.96 24.06 -1.78
C LEU A 382 17.93 23.68 -0.64
N ASP A 383 18.78 22.69 -0.87
CA ASP A 383 19.82 22.25 0.07
C ASP A 383 20.85 23.36 0.36
N GLU A 384 21.34 24.04 -0.69
CA GLU A 384 22.27 25.15 -0.56
C GLU A 384 21.63 26.38 0.11
N ALA A 385 20.38 26.69 -0.25
CA ALA A 385 19.65 27.84 0.29
C ALA A 385 19.28 27.68 1.77
N ALA A 386 18.98 26.46 2.20
CA ALA A 386 18.57 26.17 3.57
C ALA A 386 19.75 26.09 4.53
N GLY A 387 20.85 25.48 4.11
CA GLY A 387 22.00 25.22 4.97
C GLY A 387 21.78 24.08 5.99
N PRO A 388 22.73 23.92 6.92
CA PRO A 388 22.67 22.87 7.94
C PRO A 388 21.61 23.15 9.00
N ASN A 389 21.13 22.09 9.63
CA ASN A 389 20.41 22.20 10.89
C ASN A 389 21.43 22.59 12.00
N GLU A 390 21.22 23.70 12.69
CA GLU A 390 22.08 24.15 13.79
C GLU A 390 21.80 23.37 15.09
N GLU A 391 20.61 22.80 15.22
CA GLU A 391 20.24 21.93 16.33
C GLU A 391 20.53 20.47 16.00
N PRO A 392 21.01 19.66 16.96
CA PRO A 392 21.15 18.22 16.69
C PRO A 392 19.76 17.66 16.32
N PRO A 393 19.70 16.75 15.35
CA PRO A 393 18.43 16.12 14.99
C PRO A 393 17.79 15.55 16.24
N ALA A 394 16.51 15.81 16.44
CA ALA A 394 15.77 15.23 17.56
C ALA A 394 16.01 13.71 17.57
N GLU A 395 16.24 13.16 18.77
CA GLU A 395 16.36 11.71 18.91
C GLU A 395 15.12 11.05 18.26
N PRO A 396 15.31 9.89 17.61
CA PRO A 396 14.16 9.12 17.15
C PRO A 396 13.19 8.96 18.32
N LEU A 397 11.91 9.13 18.10
CA LEU A 397 10.92 8.82 19.12
C LEU A 397 11.27 7.47 19.73
N PRO A 398 11.30 7.33 21.07
CA PRO A 398 11.60 6.06 21.70
C PRO A 398 10.66 4.99 21.13
N ALA A 399 11.14 3.76 21.04
CA ALA A 399 10.31 2.66 20.55
C ALA A 399 9.01 2.68 21.35
N TYR A 400 7.92 3.00 20.65
CA TYR A 400 6.60 3.09 21.25
C TYR A 400 6.18 1.70 21.72
N GLU A 401 6.08 1.52 23.03
CA GLU A 401 5.55 0.29 23.59
C GLU A 401 4.06 0.16 23.24
N LEU A 402 3.69 -0.95 22.64
CA LEU A 402 2.29 -1.19 22.29
C LEU A 402 1.43 -1.18 23.55
N PRO A 403 0.33 -0.43 23.57
CA PRO A 403 -0.60 -0.48 24.69
C PRO A 403 -1.10 -1.90 24.94
N PRO A 404 -1.26 -2.33 26.21
CA PRO A 404 -1.78 -3.63 26.53
C PRO A 404 -3.22 -3.77 26.02
N ARG A 405 -3.52 -4.88 25.35
CA ARG A 405 -4.89 -5.18 24.90
C ARG A 405 -5.67 -5.80 26.06
N ARG A 406 -6.85 -5.23 26.36
CA ARG A 406 -7.72 -5.62 27.46
C ARG A 406 -8.88 -6.49 27.01
N ILE A 407 -9.49 -6.16 25.88
CA ILE A 407 -10.57 -6.92 25.25
C ILE A 407 -10.30 -7.09 23.74
N SER A 408 -11.10 -7.87 23.06
CA SER A 408 -10.91 -8.05 21.61
C SER A 408 -11.19 -6.77 20.86
N LEU A 409 -10.56 -6.62 19.68
CA LEU A 409 -10.71 -5.46 18.82
C LEU A 409 -12.17 -5.26 18.39
N GLU A 410 -12.83 -6.32 17.97
CA GLU A 410 -14.22 -6.30 17.55
C GLU A 410 -15.17 -5.92 18.71
N GLU A 411 -14.97 -6.54 19.87
CA GLU A 411 -15.75 -6.25 21.06
C GLU A 411 -15.65 -4.77 21.46
N ALA A 412 -14.43 -4.23 21.54
CA ALA A 412 -14.22 -2.82 21.86
C ALA A 412 -14.81 -1.86 20.82
N ALA A 413 -14.70 -2.18 19.53
CA ALA A 413 -15.24 -1.37 18.46
C ALA A 413 -16.78 -1.25 18.51
N MET A 414 -17.45 -2.28 19.05
CA MET A 414 -18.91 -2.36 19.17
C MET A 414 -19.42 -2.02 20.57
N ALA A 415 -18.54 -1.90 21.56
CA ALA A 415 -18.90 -1.66 22.95
C ALA A 415 -19.59 -0.28 23.14
N PRO A 416 -20.52 -0.16 24.08
CA PRO A 416 -21.00 1.14 24.53
C PRO A 416 -19.88 1.94 25.16
N GLY A 417 -19.93 3.27 25.05
CA GLY A 417 -18.90 4.16 25.58
C GLY A 417 -19.21 5.61 25.29
N GLY A 418 -18.23 6.48 25.45
CA GLY A 418 -18.38 7.90 25.22
C GLY A 418 -17.09 8.61 24.87
N LEU A 419 -17.22 9.83 24.33
CA LEU A 419 -16.08 10.72 24.13
C LEU A 419 -15.58 11.23 25.49
N THR A 420 -14.28 11.17 25.69
CA THR A 420 -13.58 11.74 26.85
C THR A 420 -12.39 12.55 26.37
N PHE A 421 -11.84 13.46 27.21
CA PHE A 421 -10.54 14.02 26.91
C PHE A 421 -9.51 12.90 26.91
N LEU A 422 -8.54 12.98 26.01
CA LEU A 422 -7.53 11.92 25.86
C LEU A 422 -6.80 11.64 27.18
N TYR A 423 -6.44 12.70 27.90
CA TYR A 423 -5.79 12.60 29.21
C TYR A 423 -6.67 11.94 30.27
N ASP A 424 -7.97 12.24 30.30
CA ASP A 424 -8.95 11.67 31.25
C ASP A 424 -9.31 10.20 30.90
N GLY A 425 -8.88 9.76 29.71
CA GLY A 425 -9.02 8.39 29.23
C GLY A 425 -7.94 7.45 29.74
N ILE A 426 -6.86 7.95 30.38
CA ILE A 426 -5.76 7.09 30.86
C ILE A 426 -6.30 5.99 31.78
N GLY A 427 -5.91 4.74 31.52
CA GLY A 427 -6.36 3.53 32.21
C GLY A 427 -7.66 2.93 31.67
N LYS A 428 -8.39 3.62 30.80
CA LYS A 428 -9.60 3.10 30.15
C LYS A 428 -9.25 2.33 28.85
N VAL A 429 -10.18 1.50 28.41
CA VAL A 429 -10.07 0.79 27.14
C VAL A 429 -10.46 1.72 26.00
N CYS A 430 -9.61 1.83 24.99
CA CYS A 430 -9.91 2.58 23.78
C CYS A 430 -10.95 1.83 22.94
N GLY A 431 -12.00 2.53 22.50
CA GLY A 431 -13.05 1.99 21.63
C GLY A 431 -12.95 2.49 20.20
N GLU A 432 -11.79 3.06 19.81
CA GLU A 432 -11.57 3.60 18.48
C GLU A 432 -10.13 3.39 18.00
N TYR A 433 -9.89 3.68 16.72
CA TYR A 433 -8.54 3.83 16.19
C TYR A 433 -8.09 5.28 16.29
N ILE A 434 -6.82 5.49 16.68
CA ILE A 434 -6.12 6.77 16.48
C ILE A 434 -4.96 6.48 15.52
N TRP A 435 -4.98 7.16 14.35
CA TRP A 435 -4.01 6.99 13.29
C TRP A 435 -3.08 8.18 13.18
N ALA A 436 -1.79 7.94 13.00
CA ALA A 436 -0.85 8.92 12.47
C ALA A 436 -0.90 8.85 10.93
N TYR A 437 -1.20 9.96 10.28
CA TYR A 437 -1.40 9.99 8.83
C TYR A 437 -0.59 11.09 8.16
N PRO A 438 0.04 10.84 7.02
CA PRO A 438 0.28 9.56 6.35
C PRO A 438 1.29 8.67 7.11
N PRO A 439 1.40 7.35 6.84
CA PRO A 439 0.60 6.55 5.92
C PRO A 439 -0.67 5.96 6.53
N GLY A 440 -0.99 6.21 7.78
CA GLY A 440 -2.13 5.65 8.49
C GLY A 440 -1.75 4.45 9.38
N ILE A 441 -0.67 4.62 10.17
CA ILE A 441 -0.25 3.65 11.19
C ILE A 441 -1.06 3.90 12.46
N PRO A 442 -1.67 2.88 13.09
CA PRO A 442 -2.42 3.08 14.32
C PRO A 442 -1.49 3.24 15.52
N LEU A 443 -1.68 4.33 16.24
CA LEU A 443 -1.07 4.53 17.56
C LEU A 443 -1.79 3.70 18.61
N VAL A 444 -3.10 3.62 18.53
CA VAL A 444 -3.94 2.74 19.37
C VAL A 444 -5.05 2.12 18.52
N THR A 445 -5.43 0.90 18.88
CA THR A 445 -6.56 0.18 18.25
C THR A 445 -7.66 -0.07 19.29
N PRO A 446 -8.91 -0.30 18.85
CA PRO A 446 -9.96 -0.72 19.79
C PRO A 446 -9.51 -1.93 20.62
N GLY A 447 -9.80 -1.89 21.92
CA GLY A 447 -9.45 -2.95 22.87
C GLY A 447 -8.11 -2.76 23.56
N GLU A 448 -7.27 -1.85 23.10
CA GLU A 448 -6.03 -1.47 23.78
C GLU A 448 -6.32 -0.42 24.86
N GLU A 449 -5.49 -0.40 25.91
CA GLU A 449 -5.58 0.58 27.01
C GLU A 449 -5.04 1.94 26.56
N ILE A 450 -5.68 3.01 26.96
CA ILE A 450 -5.15 4.38 26.81
C ILE A 450 -4.10 4.56 27.90
N THR A 451 -2.82 4.44 27.54
CA THR A 451 -1.70 4.60 28.48
C THR A 451 -1.21 6.05 28.52
N ALA A 452 -0.46 6.40 29.56
CA ALA A 452 0.20 7.72 29.66
C ALA A 452 1.18 7.93 28.50
N ASP A 453 1.95 6.89 28.13
CA ASP A 453 2.92 6.92 27.02
C ASP A 453 2.21 7.14 25.67
N LEU A 454 1.03 6.53 25.47
CA LEU A 454 0.20 6.81 24.29
C LEU A 454 -0.17 8.30 24.22
N VAL A 455 -0.63 8.87 25.35
CA VAL A 455 -1.05 10.28 25.39
C VAL A 455 0.14 11.20 25.06
N GLU A 456 1.31 10.96 25.64
CA GLU A 456 2.54 11.71 25.36
C GLU A 456 2.97 11.58 23.90
N THR A 457 2.91 10.37 23.33
CA THR A 457 3.21 10.11 21.92
C THR A 457 2.27 10.87 21.00
N VAL A 458 0.96 10.83 21.26
CA VAL A 458 -0.07 11.53 20.49
C VAL A 458 0.17 13.05 20.53
N GLU A 459 0.44 13.61 21.71
CA GLU A 459 0.74 15.04 21.86
C GLU A 459 2.02 15.46 21.13
N THR A 460 3.07 14.65 21.24
CA THR A 460 4.36 14.91 20.59
C THR A 460 4.21 14.93 19.08
N LEU A 461 3.55 13.93 18.51
CA LEU A 461 3.27 13.86 17.08
C LEU A 461 2.40 15.03 16.60
N TYR A 462 1.40 15.42 17.40
CA TYR A 462 0.57 16.58 17.08
C TYR A 462 1.38 17.89 17.04
N ARG A 463 2.26 18.10 18.03
CA ARG A 463 3.14 19.29 18.09
C ARG A 463 4.14 19.33 16.93
N SER A 464 4.58 18.16 16.44
CA SER A 464 5.44 18.02 15.26
C SER A 464 4.66 18.17 13.94
N GLY A 465 3.39 18.55 13.97
CA GLY A 465 2.58 18.76 12.76
C GLY A 465 2.04 17.51 12.09
N VAL A 466 2.21 16.33 12.70
CA VAL A 466 1.64 15.08 12.18
C VAL A 466 0.11 15.13 12.29
N ARG A 467 -0.58 14.85 11.18
CA ARG A 467 -2.03 14.78 11.17
C ARG A 467 -2.51 13.53 11.89
N LEU A 468 -3.25 13.72 12.97
CA LEU A 468 -3.88 12.64 13.71
C LEU A 468 -5.34 12.50 13.35
N LEU A 469 -5.80 11.27 13.18
CA LEU A 469 -7.18 10.94 12.82
C LEU A 469 -7.75 9.92 13.82
N GLY A 470 -8.79 10.33 14.54
CA GLY A 470 -9.62 9.40 15.31
C GLY A 470 -10.81 8.93 14.48
N THR A 471 -11.29 7.72 14.72
CA THR A 471 -12.50 7.23 14.04
C THR A 471 -13.80 7.76 14.68
N ARG A 472 -13.73 8.17 15.93
CA ARG A 472 -14.85 8.75 16.69
C ARG A 472 -14.48 10.05 17.38
N GLY A 473 -13.28 10.12 17.99
CA GLY A 473 -12.75 11.28 18.66
C GLY A 473 -11.99 12.24 17.73
N LYS A 474 -11.42 13.27 18.34
CA LYS A 474 -10.57 14.28 17.68
C LYS A 474 -9.23 14.37 18.40
N PRO A 475 -8.26 13.44 18.16
CA PRO A 475 -6.95 13.52 18.79
C PRO A 475 -6.21 14.80 18.40
N PRO A 476 -5.38 15.40 19.27
CA PRO A 476 -5.00 14.91 20.61
C PRO A 476 -6.04 15.23 21.71
N PHE A 477 -7.12 15.91 21.40
CA PHE A 477 -8.02 16.47 22.41
C PHE A 477 -8.95 15.42 23.00
N THR A 478 -9.63 14.65 22.16
CA THR A 478 -10.62 13.66 22.61
C THR A 478 -10.44 12.31 21.94
N THR A 479 -10.81 11.25 22.67
CA THR A 479 -10.90 9.87 22.20
C THR A 479 -12.20 9.24 22.67
N PHE A 480 -12.57 8.11 22.04
CA PHE A 480 -13.70 7.31 22.48
C PHE A 480 -13.21 6.20 23.41
N ALA A 481 -13.67 6.23 24.65
CA ALA A 481 -13.40 5.19 25.64
C ALA A 481 -14.61 4.28 25.81
N VAL A 482 -14.37 2.98 25.95
CA VAL A 482 -15.38 1.99 26.32
C VAL A 482 -15.90 2.31 27.73
N ALA A 483 -17.19 2.13 27.97
CA ALA A 483 -17.80 2.31 29.29
C ALA A 483 -17.23 1.26 30.28
N ASP A 484 -16.97 1.68 31.50
CA ASP A 484 -16.69 0.76 32.60
C ASP A 484 -17.96 -0.11 32.83
N GLU A 485 -17.80 -1.42 33.08
CA GLU A 485 -18.91 -2.31 33.40
C GLU A 485 -19.58 -1.97 34.74
#